data_25b3b2624c27eea2d496ca5b1a75204b
#
_entry.id   25b3b2624c27eea2d496ca5b1a75204b
#
_cell.length_a   1.000
_cell.length_b   1.000
_cell.length_c   1.000
_cell.angle_alpha   90.00
_cell.angle_beta   90.00
_cell.angle_gamma   90.00
#
_symmetry.space_group_name_H-M   'P 1'
#
loop_
_entity.id
_entity.type
_entity.pdbx_description
1 polymer ?
#
loop_
_entity_poly.entity_id
_entity_poly.type
_entity_poly.pdbx_seq_one_letter_code
_entity_poly.pdbx_strand_id
1 'polypeptide(L)'
;FTGGLLTEDLSGTGSYFSTGQYRLGRFTRDDSEGFWEQTHEAAWASGEAWARLQTVLESAASTNADAARLFYLMGTAHQRLGENFCDVVYDKGGLQPRTASFDSAIIAFNQAKAIGSSASSATYISAGWGGLAQAHVGLGDWSSAVAAAGNVATDFVIEAIYHQAANSNQVYNETWGRAEVGVWATPIARQYNKATDVVNYKSTGDPRVPYTVCGEWTDTNRPPDVTLGVTPTGTCTGQGSGATQGAGGLTAHHRQDKYTERGSNVPTISGTEMRLIEAENAVRSNDAATFIAKINEVRAFHGAGALSAADEAAANSGAGALNWDNCTTWDPTCDVNVIDDMWSILDRERYMTLWLEGRRFWDLHRWDHPFLNGGTSIG
;
A
#
# COMPACT_ATOMS: atom_id res chain seq x y z
N PHE A 1 -4.35 7.95 0.62
CA PHE A 1 -4.91 8.35 1.92
C PHE A 1 -6.21 7.59 2.21
N THR A 2 -7.26 7.77 1.43
CA THR A 2 -8.57 7.13 1.65
C THR A 2 -8.48 5.59 1.69
N GLY A 3 -7.72 5.00 0.76
CA GLY A 3 -7.46 3.56 0.77
C GLY A 3 -6.85 3.07 2.09
N GLY A 4 -5.91 3.81 2.67
CA GLY A 4 -5.32 3.46 3.96
C GLY A 4 -6.30 3.48 5.13
N LEU A 5 -7.33 4.34 5.10
CA LEU A 5 -8.40 4.34 6.09
C LEU A 5 -9.38 3.16 5.92
N LEU A 6 -9.62 2.76 4.67
CA LEU A 6 -10.48 1.61 4.35
C LEU A 6 -9.82 0.26 4.67
N THR A 7 -8.50 0.22 4.79
CA THR A 7 -7.70 -1.00 4.92
C THR A 7 -6.94 -1.13 6.23
N GLU A 8 -7.26 -0.29 7.20
CA GLU A 8 -6.59 -0.23 8.51
C GLU A 8 -5.08 0.07 8.47
N ASP A 9 -4.54 0.61 7.35
CA ASP A 9 -3.20 1.22 7.34
C ASP A 9 -3.15 2.44 8.27
N LEU A 10 -4.27 3.15 8.35
CA LEU A 10 -4.52 4.31 9.20
C LEU A 10 -5.90 4.20 9.85
N SER A 11 -6.06 4.85 11.00
CA SER A 11 -7.32 4.96 11.71
C SER A 11 -7.71 6.43 11.87
N GLY A 12 -8.98 6.75 11.67
CA GLY A 12 -9.52 8.08 11.97
C GLY A 12 -9.49 8.34 13.47
N THR A 13 -8.74 9.35 13.88
CA THR A 13 -8.57 9.79 15.27
C THR A 13 -9.02 11.22 15.46
N GLY A 14 -9.48 11.85 14.39
CA GLY A 14 -9.87 13.23 14.33
C GLY A 14 -11.37 13.50 14.47
N SER A 15 -11.74 14.70 14.13
CA SER A 15 -13.10 15.22 14.19
C SER A 15 -13.84 15.21 12.86
N TYR A 16 -13.17 14.89 11.76
CA TYR A 16 -13.81 14.87 10.46
C TYR A 16 -14.78 13.70 10.31
N PHE A 17 -16.01 14.01 9.94
CA PHE A 17 -17.05 13.02 9.71
C PHE A 17 -16.60 11.97 8.69
N SER A 18 -15.99 12.39 7.59
CA SER A 18 -15.54 11.51 6.50
C SER A 18 -14.51 10.47 6.96
N THR A 19 -13.51 10.86 7.76
CA THR A 19 -12.50 9.90 8.26
C THR A 19 -13.12 8.83 9.15
N GLY A 20 -14.12 9.20 9.95
CA GLY A 20 -14.92 8.27 10.76
C GLY A 20 -15.75 7.30 9.90
N GLN A 21 -16.33 7.79 8.78
CA GLN A 21 -17.11 6.94 7.89
C GLN A 21 -16.22 5.95 7.11
N TYR A 22 -15.07 6.40 6.61
CA TYR A 22 -14.13 5.52 5.89
C TYR A 22 -13.60 4.39 6.77
N ARG A 23 -13.29 4.68 8.02
CA ARG A 23 -12.90 3.65 8.99
C ARG A 23 -13.98 2.58 9.19
N LEU A 24 -15.25 2.93 9.01
CA LEU A 24 -16.40 2.01 9.10
C LEU A 24 -16.74 1.35 7.76
N GLY A 25 -15.89 1.49 6.74
CA GLY A 25 -16.13 0.99 5.40
C GLY A 25 -17.26 1.72 4.65
N ARG A 26 -17.71 2.87 5.17
CA ARG A 26 -18.77 3.67 4.55
C ARG A 26 -18.18 4.63 3.55
N PHE A 27 -18.10 4.17 2.33
CA PHE A 27 -17.55 4.88 1.20
C PHE A 27 -18.61 5.02 0.11
N THR A 28 -18.77 6.19 -0.43
CA THR A 28 -19.78 6.48 -1.46
C THR A 28 -19.13 6.75 -2.81
N ARG A 29 -19.92 6.75 -3.86
CA ARG A 29 -19.46 7.12 -5.21
C ARG A 29 -18.80 8.50 -5.22
N ASP A 30 -19.39 9.48 -4.55
CA ASP A 30 -18.91 10.86 -4.53
C ASP A 30 -17.53 10.98 -3.88
N ASP A 31 -17.21 10.08 -2.94
CA ASP A 31 -15.88 10.02 -2.29
C ASP A 31 -14.78 9.59 -3.26
N SER A 32 -15.11 8.87 -4.33
CA SER A 32 -14.17 8.37 -5.34
C SER A 32 -14.05 9.23 -6.58
N GLU A 33 -14.97 10.18 -6.80
CA GLU A 33 -15.07 10.98 -8.04
C GLU A 33 -13.75 11.71 -8.35
N GLY A 34 -13.21 12.45 -7.39
CA GLY A 34 -11.96 13.17 -7.59
C GLY A 34 -10.76 12.26 -7.92
N PHE A 35 -10.70 11.06 -7.37
CA PHE A 35 -9.66 10.10 -7.70
C PHE A 35 -9.84 9.54 -9.12
N TRP A 36 -11.09 9.24 -9.51
CA TRP A 36 -11.44 8.83 -10.87
C TRP A 36 -11.01 9.87 -11.90
N GLU A 37 -11.45 11.12 -11.72
CA GLU A 37 -11.16 12.22 -12.63
C GLU A 37 -9.67 12.48 -12.77
N GLN A 38 -8.95 12.65 -11.65
CA GLN A 38 -7.52 12.92 -11.65
C GLN A 38 -6.71 11.80 -12.29
N THR A 39 -7.14 10.55 -12.11
CA THR A 39 -6.42 9.41 -12.69
C THR A 39 -6.65 9.33 -14.20
N HIS A 40 -7.86 9.58 -14.69
CA HIS A 40 -8.13 9.71 -16.12
C HIS A 40 -7.41 10.91 -16.74
N GLU A 41 -7.41 12.06 -16.06
CA GLU A 41 -6.68 13.24 -16.49
C GLU A 41 -5.17 12.96 -16.62
N ALA A 42 -4.58 12.24 -15.67
CA ALA A 42 -3.17 11.86 -15.73
C ALA A 42 -2.84 10.98 -16.94
N ALA A 43 -3.70 10.01 -17.27
CA ALA A 43 -3.53 9.18 -18.46
C ALA A 43 -3.64 10.01 -19.75
N TRP A 44 -4.68 10.85 -19.83
CA TRP A 44 -4.89 11.72 -20.98
C TRP A 44 -3.76 12.75 -21.16
N ALA A 45 -3.39 13.46 -20.10
CA ALA A 45 -2.33 14.47 -20.15
C ALA A 45 -0.98 13.88 -20.58
N SER A 46 -0.69 12.64 -20.15
CA SER A 46 0.53 11.93 -20.60
C SER A 46 0.49 11.64 -22.11
N GLY A 47 -0.68 11.26 -22.64
CA GLY A 47 -0.89 11.05 -24.09
C GLY A 47 -0.74 12.34 -24.91
N GLU A 48 -1.37 13.42 -24.46
CA GLU A 48 -1.23 14.74 -25.10
C GLU A 48 0.21 15.26 -25.05
N ALA A 49 0.89 15.09 -23.94
CA ALA A 49 2.29 15.47 -23.81
C ALA A 49 3.18 14.66 -24.76
N TRP A 50 2.93 13.36 -24.94
CA TRP A 50 3.60 12.54 -25.93
C TRP A 50 3.38 13.04 -27.37
N ALA A 51 2.14 13.31 -27.75
CA ALA A 51 1.82 13.83 -29.09
C ALA A 51 2.55 15.15 -29.40
N ARG A 52 2.62 16.05 -28.41
CA ARG A 52 3.37 17.30 -28.52
C ARG A 52 4.87 17.06 -28.61
N LEU A 53 5.40 16.15 -27.82
CA LEU A 53 6.83 15.81 -27.85
C LEU A 53 7.25 15.24 -29.20
N GLN A 54 6.42 14.39 -29.82
CA GLN A 54 6.62 13.89 -31.18
C GLN A 54 6.66 15.01 -32.22
N THR A 55 5.78 15.99 -32.09
CA THR A 55 5.73 17.13 -33.00
C THR A 55 7.00 18.01 -32.90
N VAL A 56 7.57 18.15 -31.69
CA VAL A 56 8.74 19.02 -31.45
C VAL A 56 10.05 18.30 -31.71
N LEU A 57 10.18 17.06 -31.32
CA LEU A 57 11.43 16.28 -31.40
C LEU A 57 11.48 15.35 -32.61
N GLU A 58 10.37 15.18 -33.32
CA GLU A 58 10.26 14.27 -34.47
C GLU A 58 10.79 12.85 -34.15
N SER A 59 11.74 12.35 -34.92
CA SER A 59 12.34 11.02 -34.70
C SER A 59 13.11 10.90 -33.38
N ALA A 60 13.61 12.02 -32.81
CA ALA A 60 14.33 12.01 -31.54
C ALA A 60 13.42 11.78 -30.34
N ALA A 61 12.09 11.90 -30.49
CA ALA A 61 11.15 11.60 -29.42
C ALA A 61 11.27 10.15 -28.91
N SER A 62 11.51 9.19 -29.80
CA SER A 62 11.64 7.76 -29.46
C SER A 62 12.94 7.38 -28.73
N THR A 63 13.88 8.33 -28.60
CA THR A 63 15.13 8.14 -27.84
C THR A 63 15.25 9.13 -26.69
N ASN A 64 14.14 9.75 -26.29
CA ASN A 64 14.10 10.75 -25.22
C ASN A 64 13.60 10.14 -23.91
N ALA A 65 14.32 10.33 -22.82
CA ALA A 65 13.97 9.79 -21.51
C ALA A 65 12.64 10.36 -20.96
N ASP A 66 12.29 11.61 -21.28
CA ASP A 66 11.02 12.20 -20.88
C ASP A 66 9.83 11.50 -21.59
N ALA A 67 10.02 11.05 -22.83
CA ALA A 67 9.01 10.23 -23.50
C ALA A 67 8.79 8.89 -22.76
N ALA A 68 9.86 8.23 -22.32
CA ALA A 68 9.73 7.02 -21.49
C ALA A 68 9.00 7.31 -20.18
N ARG A 69 9.28 8.47 -19.56
CA ARG A 69 8.57 8.93 -18.36
C ARG A 69 7.08 9.13 -18.62
N LEU A 70 6.67 9.73 -19.72
CA LEU A 70 5.27 9.93 -20.07
C LEU A 70 4.52 8.60 -20.15
N PHE A 71 5.11 7.60 -20.80
CA PHE A 71 4.52 6.27 -20.89
C PHE A 71 4.50 5.54 -19.55
N TYR A 72 5.50 5.71 -18.69
CA TYR A 72 5.47 5.21 -17.32
C TYR A 72 4.31 5.83 -16.53
N LEU A 73 4.11 7.15 -16.61
CA LEU A 73 3.00 7.84 -15.92
C LEU A 73 1.63 7.39 -16.46
N MET A 74 1.50 7.25 -17.77
CA MET A 74 0.30 6.74 -18.42
C MET A 74 -0.02 5.31 -17.94
N GLY A 75 0.98 4.42 -17.94
CA GLY A 75 0.83 3.05 -17.45
C GLY A 75 0.43 3.01 -15.99
N THR A 76 1.04 3.84 -15.15
CA THR A 76 0.68 3.96 -13.74
C THR A 76 -0.76 4.43 -13.55
N ALA A 77 -1.23 5.41 -14.32
CA ALA A 77 -2.61 5.89 -14.25
C ALA A 77 -3.62 4.80 -14.62
N HIS A 78 -3.39 4.11 -15.74
CA HIS A 78 -4.23 2.97 -16.14
C HIS A 78 -4.24 1.86 -15.10
N GLN A 79 -3.08 1.53 -14.54
CA GLN A 79 -3.01 0.54 -13.48
C GLN A 79 -3.83 0.93 -12.25
N ARG A 80 -3.75 2.20 -11.80
CA ARG A 80 -4.55 2.69 -10.66
C ARG A 80 -6.05 2.64 -10.94
N LEU A 81 -6.49 2.86 -12.18
CA LEU A 81 -7.90 2.64 -12.56
C LEU A 81 -8.29 1.16 -12.37
N GLY A 82 -7.50 0.22 -12.87
CA GLY A 82 -7.78 -1.20 -12.74
C GLY A 82 -7.75 -1.71 -11.29
N GLU A 83 -6.87 -1.16 -10.44
CA GLU A 83 -6.76 -1.54 -9.03
C GLU A 83 -7.92 -1.02 -8.17
N ASN A 84 -8.48 0.15 -8.50
CA ASN A 84 -9.42 0.83 -7.61
C ASN A 84 -10.87 0.85 -8.12
N PHE A 85 -11.13 0.52 -9.38
CA PHE A 85 -12.47 0.52 -9.96
C PHE A 85 -12.78 -0.82 -10.63
N CYS A 86 -14.03 -1.28 -10.47
CA CYS A 86 -14.47 -2.56 -11.06
C CYS A 86 -14.58 -2.47 -12.58
N ASP A 87 -15.00 -1.31 -13.07
CA ASP A 87 -15.23 -1.03 -14.48
C ASP A 87 -14.66 0.35 -14.83
N VAL A 88 -14.39 0.57 -16.12
CA VAL A 88 -13.83 1.81 -16.64
C VAL A 88 -14.56 2.26 -17.90
N VAL A 89 -14.48 3.54 -18.22
CA VAL A 89 -14.98 4.14 -19.47
C VAL A 89 -13.87 4.98 -20.06
N TYR A 90 -13.49 4.71 -21.30
CA TYR A 90 -12.53 5.51 -22.05
C TYR A 90 -13.21 6.25 -23.20
N ASP A 91 -12.80 7.49 -23.45
CA ASP A 91 -13.18 8.32 -24.63
C ASP A 91 -14.70 8.38 -24.90
N LYS A 92 -15.52 8.47 -23.84
CA LYS A 92 -16.99 8.44 -23.93
C LYS A 92 -17.54 7.15 -24.56
N GLY A 93 -16.75 6.09 -24.55
CA GLY A 93 -17.17 4.76 -25.02
C GLY A 93 -18.11 4.04 -24.05
N GLY A 94 -18.33 2.75 -24.30
CA GLY A 94 -19.09 1.89 -23.40
C GLY A 94 -18.28 1.49 -22.13
N LEU A 95 -19.02 1.01 -21.14
CA LEU A 95 -18.44 0.42 -19.93
C LEU A 95 -17.56 -0.78 -20.28
N GLN A 96 -16.39 -0.84 -19.73
CA GLN A 96 -15.40 -1.94 -19.92
C GLN A 96 -14.98 -2.48 -18.57
N PRO A 97 -14.67 -3.77 -18.47
CA PRO A 97 -14.19 -4.36 -17.23
C PRO A 97 -12.80 -3.80 -16.86
N ARG A 98 -12.44 -3.87 -15.57
CA ARG A 98 -11.14 -3.39 -15.06
C ARG A 98 -9.92 -3.96 -15.80
N THR A 99 -10.03 -5.16 -16.40
CA THR A 99 -8.97 -5.78 -17.18
C THR A 99 -8.53 -4.91 -18.35
N ALA A 100 -9.44 -4.13 -18.96
CA ALA A 100 -9.09 -3.19 -20.04
C ALA A 100 -8.09 -2.11 -19.57
N SER A 101 -8.14 -1.73 -18.27
CA SER A 101 -7.15 -0.81 -17.71
C SER A 101 -5.78 -1.47 -17.56
N PHE A 102 -5.73 -2.71 -17.10
CA PHE A 102 -4.46 -3.44 -17.02
C PHE A 102 -3.85 -3.69 -18.40
N ASP A 103 -4.67 -4.02 -19.42
CA ASP A 103 -4.21 -4.15 -20.81
C ASP A 103 -3.61 -2.83 -21.32
N SER A 104 -4.26 -1.71 -21.05
CA SER A 104 -3.77 -0.37 -21.39
C SER A 104 -2.46 -0.03 -20.65
N ALA A 105 -2.37 -0.42 -19.38
CA ALA A 105 -1.15 -0.25 -18.59
C ALA A 105 0.01 -1.07 -19.17
N ILE A 106 -0.22 -2.32 -19.57
CA ILE A 106 0.78 -3.19 -20.22
C ILE A 106 1.34 -2.54 -21.49
N ILE A 107 0.45 -1.99 -22.33
CA ILE A 107 0.86 -1.29 -23.55
C ILE A 107 1.78 -0.12 -23.21
N ALA A 108 1.38 0.71 -22.25
CA ALA A 108 2.14 1.89 -21.86
C ALA A 108 3.50 1.52 -21.20
N PHE A 109 3.54 0.54 -20.30
CA PHE A 109 4.79 0.10 -19.68
C PHE A 109 5.76 -0.55 -20.67
N ASN A 110 5.27 -1.28 -21.67
CA ASN A 110 6.10 -1.77 -22.76
C ASN A 110 6.73 -0.62 -23.57
N GLN A 111 5.98 0.44 -23.84
CA GLN A 111 6.53 1.64 -24.49
C GLN A 111 7.55 2.35 -23.60
N ALA A 112 7.26 2.52 -22.29
CA ALA A 112 8.21 3.10 -21.35
C ALA A 112 9.54 2.34 -21.34
N LYS A 113 9.49 1.03 -21.30
CA LYS A 113 10.67 0.15 -21.37
C LYS A 113 11.42 0.27 -22.69
N ALA A 114 10.71 0.23 -23.82
CA ALA A 114 11.33 0.29 -25.16
C ALA A 114 12.02 1.62 -25.41
N ILE A 115 11.35 2.74 -25.12
CA ILE A 115 11.92 4.09 -25.25
C ILE A 115 13.01 4.30 -24.21
N GLY A 116 12.82 3.81 -22.97
CA GLY A 116 13.85 3.83 -21.94
C GLY A 116 15.13 3.13 -22.37
N SER A 117 15.02 2.00 -23.05
CA SER A 117 16.16 1.28 -23.65
C SER A 117 16.85 2.13 -24.74
N SER A 118 16.08 2.70 -25.66
CA SER A 118 16.61 3.56 -26.71
C SER A 118 17.27 4.83 -26.17
N ALA A 119 16.75 5.37 -25.07
CA ALA A 119 17.27 6.54 -24.35
C ALA A 119 18.40 6.19 -23.37
N SER A 120 18.79 4.93 -23.24
CA SER A 120 19.75 4.44 -22.23
C SER A 120 19.36 4.81 -20.77
N SER A 121 18.07 4.86 -20.47
CA SER A 121 17.55 5.21 -19.15
C SER A 121 17.24 3.95 -18.33
N ALA A 122 18.17 3.53 -17.47
CA ALA A 122 18.00 2.40 -16.58
C ALA A 122 16.73 2.54 -15.70
N THR A 123 16.41 3.77 -15.27
CA THR A 123 15.22 4.06 -14.46
C THR A 123 13.94 3.64 -15.18
N TYR A 124 13.72 4.07 -16.42
CA TYR A 124 12.47 3.76 -17.12
C TYR A 124 12.43 2.35 -17.73
N ILE A 125 13.58 1.71 -17.91
CA ILE A 125 13.65 0.28 -18.22
C ILE A 125 13.10 -0.50 -17.01
N SER A 126 13.63 -0.26 -15.80
CA SER A 126 13.22 -0.94 -14.57
C SER A 126 11.78 -0.59 -14.18
N ALA A 127 11.37 0.68 -14.32
CA ALA A 127 10.00 1.10 -14.08
C ALA A 127 9.01 0.42 -15.03
N GLY A 128 9.38 0.27 -16.31
CA GLY A 128 8.58 -0.47 -17.29
C GLY A 128 8.42 -1.95 -16.91
N TRP A 129 9.49 -2.61 -16.50
CA TRP A 129 9.42 -4.00 -16.03
C TRP A 129 8.59 -4.13 -14.75
N GLY A 130 8.79 -3.26 -13.76
CA GLY A 130 8.02 -3.30 -12.51
C GLY A 130 6.53 -3.03 -12.74
N GLY A 131 6.20 -2.05 -13.61
CA GLY A 131 4.81 -1.79 -13.99
C GLY A 131 4.15 -2.96 -14.73
N LEU A 132 4.89 -3.63 -15.63
CA LEU A 132 4.43 -4.86 -16.27
C LEU A 132 4.13 -5.95 -15.23
N ALA A 133 5.03 -6.14 -14.25
CA ALA A 133 4.81 -7.14 -13.19
C ALA A 133 3.51 -6.86 -12.42
N GLN A 134 3.30 -5.61 -12.00
CA GLN A 134 2.08 -5.20 -11.29
C GLN A 134 0.82 -5.37 -12.16
N ALA A 135 0.85 -4.99 -13.44
CA ALA A 135 -0.30 -5.11 -14.34
C ALA A 135 -0.66 -6.58 -14.64
N HIS A 136 0.33 -7.45 -14.82
CA HIS A 136 0.12 -8.88 -14.98
C HIS A 136 -0.46 -9.54 -13.71
N VAL A 137 -0.07 -9.09 -12.51
CA VAL A 137 -0.75 -9.47 -11.26
C VAL A 137 -2.23 -9.09 -11.32
N GLY A 138 -2.55 -7.91 -11.85
CA GLY A 138 -3.94 -7.44 -12.03
C GLY A 138 -4.77 -8.33 -12.96
N LEU A 139 -4.13 -8.94 -13.95
CA LEU A 139 -4.76 -9.91 -14.87
C LEU A 139 -4.73 -11.36 -14.36
N GLY A 140 -4.05 -11.63 -13.23
CA GLY A 140 -3.83 -13.01 -12.76
C GLY A 140 -2.83 -13.81 -13.61
N ASP A 141 -2.09 -13.16 -14.50
CA ASP A 141 -1.04 -13.78 -15.32
C ASP A 141 0.28 -13.85 -14.53
N TRP A 142 0.38 -14.84 -13.65
CA TRP A 142 1.49 -15.01 -12.73
C TRP A 142 2.81 -15.32 -13.42
N SER A 143 2.76 -16.05 -14.53
CA SER A 143 3.95 -16.37 -15.34
C SER A 143 4.63 -15.11 -15.85
N SER A 144 3.85 -14.22 -16.48
CA SER A 144 4.35 -12.95 -17.00
C SER A 144 4.73 -11.98 -15.88
N ALA A 145 3.97 -11.97 -14.76
CA ALA A 145 4.27 -11.13 -13.60
C ALA A 145 5.65 -11.45 -13.01
N VAL A 146 5.96 -12.72 -12.76
CA VAL A 146 7.25 -13.14 -12.21
C VAL A 146 8.39 -12.92 -13.21
N ALA A 147 8.16 -13.21 -14.49
CA ALA A 147 9.15 -12.95 -15.54
C ALA A 147 9.51 -11.47 -15.62
N ALA A 148 8.53 -10.59 -15.46
CA ALA A 148 8.76 -9.13 -15.43
C ALA A 148 9.46 -8.70 -14.13
N ALA A 149 8.99 -9.17 -12.97
CA ALA A 149 9.55 -8.85 -11.66
C ALA A 149 11.04 -9.20 -11.53
N GLY A 150 11.46 -10.32 -12.11
CA GLY A 150 12.85 -10.77 -12.13
C GLY A 150 13.84 -9.83 -12.85
N ASN A 151 13.33 -8.88 -13.66
CA ASN A 151 14.17 -7.88 -14.32
C ASN A 151 14.36 -6.59 -13.50
N VAL A 152 13.81 -6.51 -12.30
CA VAL A 152 13.91 -5.34 -11.43
C VAL A 152 14.80 -5.68 -10.23
N ALA A 153 15.85 -4.89 -10.02
CA ALA A 153 16.74 -5.07 -8.85
C ALA A 153 15.98 -4.77 -7.54
N THR A 154 16.34 -5.46 -6.47
CA THR A 154 15.66 -5.36 -5.15
C THR A 154 15.75 -3.96 -4.56
N ASP A 155 16.83 -3.22 -4.84
CA ASP A 155 17.06 -1.85 -4.41
C ASP A 155 16.45 -0.77 -5.33
N PHE A 156 15.80 -1.17 -6.43
CA PHE A 156 15.14 -0.22 -7.33
C PHE A 156 13.91 0.40 -6.65
N VAL A 157 13.76 1.72 -6.83
CA VAL A 157 12.54 2.44 -6.47
C VAL A 157 12.30 3.59 -7.45
N ILE A 158 11.04 3.76 -7.86
CA ILE A 158 10.55 4.97 -8.51
C ILE A 158 9.32 5.48 -7.75
N GLU A 159 9.25 6.79 -7.56
CA GLU A 159 8.35 7.42 -6.61
C GLU A 159 7.43 8.44 -7.27
N ALA A 160 6.24 8.62 -6.70
CA ALA A 160 5.43 9.81 -6.89
C ALA A 160 6.07 10.98 -6.13
N ILE A 161 6.30 12.08 -6.85
CA ILE A 161 6.99 13.24 -6.33
C ILE A 161 6.00 14.21 -5.70
N TYR A 162 6.26 14.60 -4.46
CA TYR A 162 5.51 15.59 -3.71
C TYR A 162 6.35 16.82 -3.42
N HIS A 163 5.70 17.94 -3.14
CA HIS A 163 6.36 19.23 -2.88
C HIS A 163 5.81 19.90 -1.63
N GLN A 164 6.67 20.60 -0.90
CA GLN A 164 6.35 21.32 0.32
C GLN A 164 5.23 22.36 0.15
N ALA A 165 5.23 23.08 -0.98
CA ALA A 165 4.34 24.22 -1.21
C ALA A 165 3.11 23.89 -2.06
N ALA A 166 3.20 22.86 -2.91
CA ALA A 166 2.13 22.45 -3.81
C ALA A 166 2.12 20.92 -3.91
N ASN A 167 0.95 20.31 -4.03
CA ASN A 167 0.82 18.86 -4.12
C ASN A 167 1.56 18.13 -2.98
N SER A 168 1.25 18.45 -1.75
CA SER A 168 1.89 17.88 -0.57
C SER A 168 1.37 16.48 -0.25
N ASN A 169 2.21 15.67 0.38
CA ASN A 169 1.85 14.33 0.85
C ASN A 169 0.70 14.41 1.89
N GLN A 170 -0.45 13.85 1.53
CA GLN A 170 -1.65 13.91 2.38
C GLN A 170 -1.52 13.03 3.63
N VAL A 171 -0.78 11.92 3.57
CA VAL A 171 -0.52 11.12 4.77
C VAL A 171 0.21 11.94 5.81
N TYR A 172 1.24 12.69 5.39
CA TYR A 172 1.92 13.63 6.28
C TYR A 172 0.95 14.70 6.81
N ASN A 173 0.19 15.36 5.95
CA ASN A 173 -0.68 16.46 6.36
C ASN A 173 -1.68 16.03 7.44
N GLU A 174 -2.28 14.85 7.26
CA GLU A 174 -3.34 14.38 8.14
C GLU A 174 -2.82 13.71 9.42
N THR A 175 -1.59 13.18 9.38
CA THR A 175 -0.98 12.54 10.57
C THR A 175 -0.10 13.50 11.37
N TRP A 176 0.76 14.28 10.70
CA TRP A 176 1.68 15.23 11.36
C TRP A 176 1.08 16.61 11.54
N GLY A 177 0.39 17.10 10.49
CA GLY A 177 -0.13 18.46 10.47
C GLY A 177 -1.40 18.66 11.27
N ARG A 178 -2.31 17.67 11.25
CA ARG A 178 -3.66 17.81 11.78
C ARG A 178 -4.03 16.82 12.87
N ALA A 179 -3.32 15.69 12.98
CA ALA A 179 -3.66 14.59 13.87
C ALA A 179 -5.11 14.03 13.65
N GLU A 180 -5.64 14.17 12.45
CA GLU A 180 -6.97 13.68 12.05
C GLU A 180 -6.98 12.18 11.84
N VAL A 181 -5.82 11.61 11.51
CA VAL A 181 -5.61 10.18 11.39
C VAL A 181 -4.30 9.76 12.05
N GLY A 182 -4.20 8.52 12.44
CA GLY A 182 -3.03 7.95 13.07
C GLY A 182 -2.97 6.45 12.91
N VAL A 183 -1.98 5.83 13.51
CA VAL A 183 -1.76 4.38 13.49
C VAL A 183 -2.50 3.67 14.63
N TRP A 184 -3.19 4.43 15.47
CA TRP A 184 -3.96 3.90 16.61
C TRP A 184 -5.04 2.92 16.15
N ALA A 185 -5.20 1.82 16.87
CA ALA A 185 -6.14 0.74 16.55
C ALA A 185 -5.94 0.04 15.19
N THR A 186 -4.83 0.29 14.51
CA THR A 186 -4.45 -0.51 13.34
C THR A 186 -3.68 -1.76 13.78
N PRO A 187 -3.56 -2.80 12.94
CA PRO A 187 -2.76 -3.98 13.25
C PRO A 187 -1.31 -3.68 13.63
N ILE A 188 -0.76 -2.57 13.12
CA ILE A 188 0.60 -2.12 13.43
C ILE A 188 0.76 -1.61 14.87
N ALA A 189 -0.25 -0.89 15.38
CA ALA A 189 -0.20 -0.25 16.68
C ALA A 189 -1.23 -0.77 17.68
N ARG A 190 -1.99 -1.80 17.31
CA ARG A 190 -3.01 -2.38 18.18
C ARG A 190 -2.34 -2.93 19.44
N GLN A 191 -2.64 -2.32 20.58
CA GLN A 191 -2.16 -2.74 21.89
C GLN A 191 -3.34 -3.33 22.66
N TYR A 192 -3.31 -4.62 22.87
CA TYR A 192 -4.22 -5.27 23.81
C TYR A 192 -3.51 -5.46 25.13
N ASN A 193 -4.13 -4.97 26.18
CA ASN A 193 -3.67 -5.22 27.53
C ASN A 193 -4.31 -6.49 28.07
N LYS A 194 -3.99 -7.62 27.50
CA LYS A 194 -4.23 -8.91 28.16
C LYS A 194 -3.08 -9.84 27.87
N ALA A 195 -2.78 -10.65 28.88
CA ALA A 195 -1.74 -11.65 28.98
C ALA A 195 -1.74 -12.73 27.87
N THR A 196 -2.33 -12.46 26.74
CA THR A 196 -2.33 -13.24 25.51
C THR A 196 -2.04 -12.28 24.36
N ASP A 197 -0.88 -12.25 23.99
CA ASP A 197 -0.15 -11.83 22.82
C ASP A 197 -0.97 -11.49 21.57
N VAL A 198 -1.62 -10.33 21.54
CA VAL A 198 -1.90 -9.74 20.25
C VAL A 198 -0.60 -9.15 19.71
N VAL A 199 -0.10 -9.73 18.67
CA VAL A 199 1.15 -9.29 18.04
C VAL A 199 0.93 -7.93 17.39
N ASN A 200 1.28 -6.88 18.12
CA ASN A 200 1.55 -5.59 17.53
C ASN A 200 2.79 -5.75 16.65
N TYR A 201 2.68 -5.52 15.35
CA TYR A 201 3.80 -5.69 14.43
C TYR A 201 5.02 -4.85 14.81
N LYS A 202 4.83 -3.68 15.39
CA LYS A 202 5.94 -2.90 15.92
C LYS A 202 6.58 -3.49 17.18
N SER A 203 5.88 -4.31 17.95
CA SER A 203 6.49 -4.95 19.13
C SER A 203 7.67 -5.84 18.76
N THR A 204 7.75 -6.26 17.50
CA THR A 204 8.91 -6.99 16.96
C THR A 204 10.10 -6.09 16.61
N GLY A 205 9.95 -4.76 16.69
CA GLY A 205 10.96 -3.80 16.28
C GLY A 205 11.14 -3.67 14.77
N ASP A 206 10.14 -4.05 13.98
CA ASP A 206 10.22 -4.03 12.52
C ASP A 206 10.40 -2.60 11.98
N PRO A 207 11.51 -2.33 11.24
CA PRO A 207 11.83 -0.99 10.77
C PRO A 207 10.92 -0.48 9.66
N ARG A 208 10.11 -1.35 9.03
CA ARG A 208 9.23 -0.99 7.90
C ARG A 208 8.00 -0.20 8.32
N VAL A 209 7.63 -0.28 9.59
CA VAL A 209 6.42 0.33 10.15
C VAL A 209 6.74 1.31 11.29
N PRO A 210 7.53 2.37 11.02
CA PRO A 210 7.92 3.31 12.04
C PRO A 210 6.75 4.21 12.46
N TYR A 211 6.50 4.30 13.77
CA TYR A 211 5.54 5.26 14.33
C TYR A 211 5.94 5.68 15.74
N THR A 212 5.45 6.83 16.18
CA THR A 212 5.64 7.36 17.52
C THR A 212 4.30 7.45 18.24
N VAL A 213 4.25 6.94 19.45
CA VAL A 213 3.16 7.21 20.42
C VAL A 213 3.47 8.53 21.09
N CYS A 214 2.61 9.53 20.87
CA CYS A 214 2.89 10.93 21.20
C CYS A 214 2.45 11.34 22.62
N GLY A 215 1.62 10.57 23.26
CA GLY A 215 1.11 10.94 24.60
C GLY A 215 0.55 9.77 25.37
N GLU A 216 0.47 9.93 26.66
CA GLU A 216 -0.27 9.03 27.55
C GLU A 216 -1.78 9.23 27.34
N TRP A 217 -2.50 8.15 27.30
CA TRP A 217 -3.94 8.24 27.26
C TRP A 217 -4.57 7.12 28.09
N THR A 218 -5.48 7.52 28.97
CA THR A 218 -6.27 6.62 29.79
C THR A 218 -7.73 6.90 29.47
N ASP A 219 -8.42 5.97 28.83
CA ASP A 219 -9.85 6.11 28.56
C ASP A 219 -10.63 5.82 29.85
N THR A 220 -11.01 6.88 30.54
CA THR A 220 -11.84 6.80 31.75
C THR A 220 -13.33 6.57 31.44
N ASN A 221 -13.74 6.64 30.17
CA ASN A 221 -15.14 6.53 29.73
C ASN A 221 -15.49 5.16 29.15
N ARG A 222 -14.54 4.22 29.15
CA ARG A 222 -14.77 2.85 28.68
C ARG A 222 -15.05 1.88 29.82
N PRO A 223 -15.69 0.73 29.55
CA PRO A 223 -15.85 -0.31 30.55
C PRO A 223 -14.51 -0.63 31.22
N PRO A 224 -14.49 -0.89 32.52
CA PRO A 224 -13.27 -1.02 33.34
C PRO A 224 -12.35 -2.19 32.96
N ASP A 225 -12.76 -3.02 32.04
CA ASP A 225 -12.03 -4.16 31.52
C ASP A 225 -11.13 -3.81 30.32
N VAL A 226 -11.20 -2.57 29.81
CA VAL A 226 -10.39 -2.09 28.67
C VAL A 226 -9.56 -0.86 29.09
N THR A 227 -8.71 -1.03 30.08
CA THR A 227 -7.72 0.00 30.41
C THR A 227 -6.56 -0.09 29.44
N LEU A 228 -6.61 0.67 28.36
CA LEU A 228 -5.47 0.86 27.46
C LEU A 228 -4.55 1.91 28.06
N GLY A 229 -3.61 1.49 28.87
CA GLY A 229 -2.49 2.33 29.27
C GLY A 229 -1.52 2.44 28.07
N VAL A 230 -1.51 3.56 27.40
CA VAL A 230 -0.57 3.80 26.29
C VAL A 230 0.60 4.61 26.84
N THR A 231 1.79 4.03 26.78
CA THR A 231 3.02 4.72 27.18
C THR A 231 3.61 5.47 25.98
N PRO A 232 3.91 6.77 26.11
CA PRO A 232 4.58 7.53 25.06
C PRO A 232 5.93 6.91 24.68
N THR A 233 6.21 6.84 23.39
CA THR A 233 7.51 6.39 22.86
C THR A 233 8.36 7.57 22.38
N GLY A 234 7.80 8.78 22.36
CA GLY A 234 8.49 9.99 21.96
C GLY A 234 7.64 11.23 22.12
N THR A 235 8.24 12.37 21.82
CA THR A 235 7.56 13.68 21.82
C THR A 235 7.16 14.04 20.40
N CYS A 236 5.88 14.32 20.19
CA CYS A 236 5.40 14.85 18.93
C CYS A 236 5.29 16.37 19.03
N THR A 237 6.08 17.05 18.22
CA THR A 237 5.96 18.50 18.02
C THR A 237 5.31 18.73 16.68
N GLY A 238 4.20 19.43 16.60
CA GLY A 238 3.52 19.66 15.33
C GLY A 238 2.29 20.52 15.50
N GLN A 239 1.77 20.99 14.40
CA GLN A 239 0.54 21.78 14.34
C GLN A 239 -0.66 20.84 14.57
N GLY A 240 -1.67 21.37 15.13
CA GLY A 240 -2.90 20.66 15.45
C GLY A 240 -3.09 20.55 16.93
N SER A 241 -4.16 19.92 17.34
CA SER A 241 -4.64 19.84 18.73
C SER A 241 -3.66 19.24 19.74
N GLY A 242 -2.40 19.47 19.52
CA GLY A 242 -1.32 19.13 20.44
C GLY A 242 -0.98 17.68 20.38
N ALA A 243 0.10 17.50 20.08
CA ALA A 243 1.08 16.45 20.19
C ALA A 243 0.69 15.15 20.91
N THR A 244 -0.29 15.11 21.79
CA THR A 244 -0.59 13.95 22.64
C THR A 244 -1.86 13.19 22.26
N GLN A 245 -2.81 13.86 21.63
CA GLN A 245 -4.11 13.27 21.27
C GLN A 245 -4.44 13.51 19.79
N GLY A 246 -5.21 12.60 19.19
CA GLY A 246 -5.84 12.85 17.91
C GLY A 246 -6.75 14.08 17.97
N ALA A 247 -7.01 14.74 16.83
CA ALA A 247 -7.78 15.98 16.76
C ALA A 247 -9.19 15.88 17.37
N GLY A 248 -9.77 14.68 17.43
CA GLY A 248 -11.04 14.42 18.12
C GLY A 248 -10.95 14.37 19.65
N GLY A 249 -9.76 14.38 20.22
CA GLY A 249 -9.53 14.36 21.67
C GLY A 249 -9.91 13.04 22.36
N LEU A 250 -10.20 11.98 21.59
CA LEU A 250 -10.74 10.73 22.13
C LEU A 250 -9.72 9.58 22.12
N THR A 251 -8.56 9.76 21.50
CA THR A 251 -7.55 8.71 21.34
C THR A 251 -6.16 9.29 21.51
N ALA A 252 -5.20 8.47 21.98
CA ALA A 252 -3.80 8.86 21.92
C ALA A 252 -3.36 9.03 20.46
N HIS A 253 -2.54 10.04 20.19
CA HIS A 253 -1.99 10.20 18.84
C HIS A 253 -0.84 9.24 18.60
N HIS A 254 -1.00 8.35 17.62
CA HIS A 254 0.02 7.44 17.12
C HIS A 254 0.42 7.94 15.73
N ARG A 255 1.47 8.74 15.70
CA ARG A 255 1.93 9.38 14.46
C ARG A 255 2.78 8.42 13.65
N GLN A 256 2.46 8.24 12.38
CA GLN A 256 3.35 7.52 11.47
C GLN A 256 4.65 8.31 11.23
N ASP A 257 5.77 7.63 11.15
CA ASP A 257 7.08 8.24 10.94
C ASP A 257 7.75 7.78 9.62
N LYS A 258 6.97 7.19 8.70
CA LYS A 258 7.44 6.84 7.35
C LYS A 258 7.57 8.07 6.45
N TYR A 259 6.61 8.98 6.53
CA TYR A 259 6.59 10.24 5.77
C TYR A 259 6.62 11.41 6.74
N THR A 260 7.82 11.97 6.95
CA THR A 260 8.08 12.97 7.98
C THR A 260 8.06 14.42 7.50
N GLU A 261 7.80 14.64 6.20
CA GLU A 261 7.76 15.95 5.56
C GLU A 261 6.61 16.05 4.54
N ARG A 262 6.14 17.27 4.31
CA ARG A 262 5.12 17.54 3.29
C ARG A 262 5.55 17.15 1.88
N GLY A 263 6.85 17.17 1.62
CA GLY A 263 7.46 16.77 0.36
C GLY A 263 7.93 15.32 0.33
N SER A 264 7.60 14.50 1.34
CA SER A 264 7.99 13.07 1.32
C SER A 264 7.36 12.36 0.14
N ASN A 265 8.19 11.75 -0.70
CA ASN A 265 7.74 10.98 -1.86
C ASN A 265 7.15 9.64 -1.44
N VAL A 266 6.34 9.05 -2.31
CA VAL A 266 5.70 7.74 -2.10
C VAL A 266 6.13 6.77 -3.19
N PRO A 267 6.66 5.58 -2.85
CA PRO A 267 7.00 4.57 -3.82
C PRO A 267 5.79 4.17 -4.68
N THR A 268 5.99 4.09 -5.98
CA THR A 268 4.98 3.60 -6.94
C THR A 268 5.34 2.23 -7.49
N ILE A 269 6.63 1.97 -7.66
CA ILE A 269 7.20 0.67 -8.00
C ILE A 269 8.48 0.51 -7.19
N SER A 270 8.62 -0.60 -6.49
CA SER A 270 9.84 -0.95 -5.75
C SER A 270 10.30 -2.37 -6.06
N GLY A 271 11.61 -2.60 -6.00
CA GLY A 271 12.19 -3.93 -6.16
C GLY A 271 11.75 -4.88 -5.05
N THR A 272 11.51 -4.38 -3.85
CA THR A 272 10.97 -5.18 -2.74
C THR A 272 9.54 -5.64 -3.02
N GLU A 273 8.69 -4.83 -3.65
CA GLU A 273 7.37 -5.28 -4.14
C GLU A 273 7.51 -6.37 -5.19
N MET A 274 8.50 -6.29 -6.08
CA MET A 274 8.77 -7.33 -7.07
C MET A 274 9.14 -8.66 -6.41
N ARG A 275 9.95 -8.64 -5.36
CA ARG A 275 10.25 -9.85 -4.56
C ARG A 275 8.99 -10.41 -3.89
N LEU A 276 8.09 -9.55 -3.43
CA LEU A 276 6.80 -9.98 -2.86
C LEU A 276 5.85 -10.58 -3.92
N ILE A 277 5.90 -10.14 -5.18
CA ILE A 277 5.19 -10.78 -6.30
C ILE A 277 5.75 -12.18 -6.57
N GLU A 278 7.08 -12.34 -6.57
CA GLU A 278 7.72 -13.65 -6.69
C GLU A 278 7.36 -14.58 -5.52
N ALA A 279 7.34 -14.04 -4.29
CA ALA A 279 6.91 -14.80 -3.10
C ALA A 279 5.45 -15.24 -3.21
N GLU A 280 4.55 -14.37 -3.68
CA GLU A 280 3.15 -14.74 -3.86
C GLU A 280 2.96 -15.85 -4.89
N ASN A 281 3.70 -15.81 -6.00
CA ASN A 281 3.69 -16.89 -6.96
C ASN A 281 4.18 -18.22 -6.34
N ALA A 282 5.18 -18.15 -5.46
CA ALA A 282 5.66 -19.33 -4.73
C ALA A 282 4.58 -19.91 -3.79
N VAL A 283 3.80 -19.03 -3.09
CA VAL A 283 2.63 -19.47 -2.31
C VAL A 283 1.64 -20.21 -3.21
N ARG A 284 1.29 -19.63 -4.36
CA ARG A 284 0.32 -20.20 -5.31
C ARG A 284 0.75 -21.55 -5.89
N SER A 285 2.05 -21.78 -5.98
CA SER A 285 2.64 -23.05 -6.42
C SER A 285 3.05 -23.99 -5.26
N ASN A 286 2.77 -23.60 -4.02
CA ASN A 286 3.16 -24.32 -2.80
C ASN A 286 4.67 -24.57 -2.69
N ASP A 287 5.49 -23.60 -3.14
CA ASP A 287 6.96 -23.66 -3.09
C ASP A 287 7.47 -22.87 -1.87
N ALA A 288 7.55 -23.52 -0.72
CA ALA A 288 7.99 -22.93 0.53
C ALA A 288 9.46 -22.44 0.46
N ALA A 289 10.33 -23.13 -0.26
CA ALA A 289 11.74 -22.76 -0.34
C ALA A 289 11.94 -21.41 -1.07
N THR A 290 11.32 -21.25 -2.23
CA THR A 290 11.33 -19.97 -2.96
C THR A 290 10.63 -18.88 -2.16
N PHE A 291 9.50 -19.17 -1.53
CA PHE A 291 8.78 -18.23 -0.68
C PHE A 291 9.67 -17.66 0.43
N ILE A 292 10.25 -18.52 1.27
CA ILE A 292 11.14 -18.13 2.38
C ILE A 292 12.32 -17.29 1.86
N ALA A 293 12.94 -17.71 0.76
CA ALA A 293 14.08 -16.99 0.18
C ALA A 293 13.68 -15.56 -0.24
N LYS A 294 12.53 -15.37 -0.90
CA LYS A 294 12.06 -14.06 -1.36
C LYS A 294 11.63 -13.16 -0.22
N ILE A 295 10.95 -13.69 0.77
CA ILE A 295 10.60 -12.92 1.99
C ILE A 295 11.87 -12.49 2.73
N ASN A 296 12.83 -13.37 2.91
CA ASN A 296 14.09 -13.03 3.58
C ASN A 296 14.92 -11.99 2.79
N GLU A 297 14.86 -11.99 1.47
CA GLU A 297 15.46 -10.94 0.62
C GLU A 297 14.86 -9.56 0.91
N VAL A 298 13.52 -9.46 0.98
CA VAL A 298 12.80 -8.23 1.35
C VAL A 298 13.16 -7.78 2.76
N ARG A 299 13.13 -8.69 3.72
CA ARG A 299 13.44 -8.39 5.12
C ARG A 299 14.88 -7.93 5.31
N ALA A 300 15.82 -8.57 4.63
CA ALA A 300 17.23 -8.16 4.66
C ALA A 300 17.44 -6.76 4.10
N PHE A 301 16.77 -6.42 2.98
CA PHE A 301 16.83 -5.09 2.39
C PHE A 301 16.39 -4.00 3.38
N HIS A 302 15.34 -4.25 4.15
CA HIS A 302 14.82 -3.32 5.14
C HIS A 302 15.49 -3.42 6.53
N GLY A 303 16.44 -4.33 6.73
CA GLY A 303 17.06 -4.55 8.03
C GLY A 303 16.16 -5.20 9.09
N ALA A 304 15.10 -5.89 8.65
CA ALA A 304 14.13 -6.51 9.55
C ALA A 304 14.57 -7.90 10.10
N GLY A 305 15.73 -8.37 9.73
CA GLY A 305 16.18 -9.73 10.07
C GLY A 305 15.42 -10.82 9.30
N ALA A 306 15.92 -12.04 9.27
CA ALA A 306 15.26 -13.17 8.61
C ALA A 306 13.94 -13.57 9.30
N LEU A 307 13.12 -14.36 8.62
CA LEU A 307 11.98 -15.03 9.24
C LEU A 307 12.42 -15.83 10.47
N SER A 308 11.59 -15.87 11.49
CA SER A 308 11.82 -16.70 12.66
C SER A 308 11.73 -18.20 12.32
N ALA A 309 12.30 -19.05 13.16
CA ALA A 309 12.15 -20.51 12.99
C ALA A 309 10.68 -20.94 13.05
N ALA A 310 9.83 -20.22 13.77
CA ALA A 310 8.39 -20.48 13.81
C ALA A 310 7.72 -20.10 12.49
N ASP A 311 8.05 -18.94 11.90
CA ASP A 311 7.56 -18.55 10.58
C ASP A 311 8.02 -19.51 9.48
N GLU A 312 9.27 -19.96 9.52
CA GLU A 312 9.77 -20.95 8.57
C GLU A 312 9.06 -22.30 8.71
N ALA A 313 8.76 -22.71 9.93
CA ALA A 313 7.97 -23.92 10.18
C ALA A 313 6.55 -23.78 9.65
N ALA A 314 5.91 -22.62 9.86
CA ALA A 314 4.60 -22.29 9.31
C ALA A 314 4.61 -22.31 7.77
N ALA A 315 5.60 -21.67 7.13
CA ALA A 315 5.75 -21.70 5.68
C ALA A 315 5.93 -23.14 5.13
N ASN A 316 6.68 -23.96 5.82
CA ASN A 316 6.88 -25.37 5.44
C ASN A 316 5.65 -26.24 5.70
N SER A 317 4.63 -25.79 6.43
CA SER A 317 3.35 -26.51 6.59
C SER A 317 2.52 -26.47 5.30
N GLY A 318 2.77 -25.52 4.41
CA GLY A 318 2.14 -25.39 3.11
C GLY A 318 1.58 -24.00 2.82
N ALA A 319 0.92 -23.88 1.67
CA ALA A 319 0.30 -22.62 1.24
C ALA A 319 -0.78 -22.15 2.22
N GLY A 320 -1.59 -23.06 2.72
CA GLY A 320 -2.70 -22.76 3.61
C GLY A 320 -3.79 -21.90 2.96
N ALA A 321 -4.43 -21.08 3.77
CA ALA A 321 -5.44 -20.11 3.33
C ALA A 321 -5.31 -18.83 4.16
N LEU A 322 -5.76 -17.71 3.60
CA LEU A 322 -5.90 -16.47 4.35
C LEU A 322 -6.90 -16.70 5.48
N ASN A 323 -6.41 -16.67 6.69
CA ASN A 323 -7.19 -16.88 7.90
C ASN A 323 -7.20 -15.55 8.66
N TRP A 324 -8.38 -14.94 8.73
CA TRP A 324 -8.58 -13.71 9.46
C TRP A 324 -9.69 -13.98 10.47
N ASP A 325 -9.33 -14.07 11.73
CA ASP A 325 -10.34 -14.13 12.77
C ASP A 325 -11.19 -12.85 12.72
N ASN A 326 -12.51 -13.01 12.86
CA ASN A 326 -13.52 -11.95 12.87
C ASN A 326 -13.30 -10.94 14.00
N CYS A 327 -12.15 -10.28 13.94
CA CYS A 327 -11.75 -9.30 14.91
C CYS A 327 -12.47 -7.99 14.66
N THR A 328 -13.50 -7.71 15.42
CA THR A 328 -13.92 -6.32 15.55
C THR A 328 -12.80 -5.54 16.25
N THR A 329 -12.59 -4.29 15.86
CA THR A 329 -11.61 -3.35 16.45
C THR A 329 -11.65 -3.27 17.98
N TRP A 330 -12.61 -3.90 18.62
CA TRP A 330 -12.93 -3.78 20.04
C TRP A 330 -12.89 -5.13 20.79
N ASP A 331 -12.64 -6.22 20.10
CA ASP A 331 -12.53 -7.53 20.75
C ASP A 331 -11.09 -7.76 21.24
N PRO A 332 -10.86 -7.71 22.58
CA PRO A 332 -9.52 -7.89 23.14
C PRO A 332 -9.03 -9.34 23.07
N THR A 333 -9.86 -10.27 22.63
CA THR A 333 -9.50 -11.70 22.52
C THR A 333 -9.12 -12.08 21.10
N CYS A 334 -9.24 -11.15 20.18
CA CYS A 334 -9.04 -11.40 18.77
C CYS A 334 -7.58 -11.37 18.38
N ASP A 335 -7.09 -12.46 17.84
CA ASP A 335 -5.77 -12.54 17.25
C ASP A 335 -5.85 -12.10 15.77
N VAL A 336 -5.22 -10.99 15.46
CA VAL A 336 -5.34 -10.34 14.15
C VAL A 336 -4.62 -11.11 13.05
N ASN A 337 -3.71 -12.02 13.43
CA ASN A 337 -2.97 -12.86 12.49
C ASN A 337 -2.52 -14.14 13.16
N VAL A 338 -3.25 -15.19 12.92
CA VAL A 338 -2.69 -16.52 13.11
C VAL A 338 -1.67 -16.77 12.00
N ILE A 339 -0.38 -16.72 12.33
CA ILE A 339 0.71 -16.98 11.38
C ILE A 339 0.95 -18.49 11.40
N ASP A 340 0.25 -19.22 10.56
CA ASP A 340 0.26 -20.69 10.53
C ASP A 340 0.59 -21.29 9.15
N ASP A 341 0.71 -20.43 8.11
CA ASP A 341 0.96 -20.86 6.74
C ASP A 341 1.64 -19.77 5.88
N MET A 342 1.93 -20.07 4.63
CA MET A 342 2.55 -19.10 3.71
C MET A 342 1.65 -17.90 3.38
N TRP A 343 0.32 -18.08 3.28
CA TRP A 343 -0.57 -16.97 2.98
C TRP A 343 -0.63 -15.94 4.10
N SER A 344 -0.70 -16.38 5.35
CA SER A 344 -0.70 -15.49 6.52
C SER A 344 0.63 -14.74 6.67
N ILE A 345 1.75 -15.42 6.40
CA ILE A 345 3.06 -14.76 6.36
C ILE A 345 3.12 -13.73 5.22
N LEU A 346 2.68 -14.08 4.01
CA LEU A 346 2.68 -13.17 2.87
C LEU A 346 1.84 -11.93 3.14
N ASP A 347 0.65 -12.10 3.73
CA ASP A 347 -0.21 -10.99 4.09
C ASP A 347 0.49 -10.03 5.04
N ARG A 348 1.07 -10.54 6.13
CA ARG A 348 1.87 -9.75 7.06
C ARG A 348 3.03 -9.03 6.38
N GLU A 349 3.82 -9.73 5.58
CA GLU A 349 5.02 -9.18 4.97
C GLU A 349 4.70 -8.12 3.90
N ARG A 350 3.64 -8.32 3.11
CA ARG A 350 3.16 -7.31 2.16
C ARG A 350 2.59 -6.09 2.89
N TYR A 351 1.80 -6.31 3.93
CA TYR A 351 1.23 -5.23 4.73
C TYR A 351 2.31 -4.32 5.33
N MET A 352 3.34 -4.91 5.95
CA MET A 352 4.41 -4.14 6.57
C MET A 352 5.33 -3.47 5.54
N THR A 353 5.71 -4.18 4.48
CA THR A 353 6.66 -3.65 3.47
C THR A 353 6.03 -2.50 2.68
N LEU A 354 4.78 -2.65 2.27
CA LEU A 354 4.06 -1.71 1.42
C LEU A 354 3.14 -0.77 2.21
N TRP A 355 3.33 -0.72 3.54
CA TRP A 355 2.54 0.12 4.43
C TRP A 355 2.54 1.58 3.97
N LEU A 356 1.35 2.19 3.87
CA LEU A 356 1.12 3.56 3.41
C LEU A 356 1.53 3.83 1.94
N GLU A 357 1.72 2.80 1.12
CA GLU A 357 2.03 2.93 -0.31
C GLU A 357 0.78 2.75 -1.20
N GLY A 358 -0.40 2.60 -0.58
CA GLY A 358 -1.67 2.45 -1.29
C GLY A 358 -1.86 1.10 -1.97
N ARG A 359 -1.17 0.05 -1.51
CA ARG A 359 -1.25 -1.31 -2.07
C ARG A 359 -2.26 -2.19 -1.37
N ARG A 360 -2.46 -1.98 -0.08
CA ARG A 360 -3.29 -2.85 0.77
C ARG A 360 -4.71 -3.02 0.25
N PHE A 361 -5.35 -1.94 -0.22
CA PHE A 361 -6.71 -2.00 -0.76
C PHE A 361 -6.84 -2.98 -1.91
N TRP A 362 -5.89 -2.93 -2.86
CA TRP A 362 -5.85 -3.85 -3.99
C TRP A 362 -5.55 -5.29 -3.57
N ASP A 363 -4.63 -5.50 -2.65
CA ASP A 363 -4.30 -6.83 -2.14
C ASP A 363 -5.52 -7.50 -1.51
N LEU A 364 -6.26 -6.79 -0.67
CA LEU A 364 -7.46 -7.29 -0.03
C LEU A 364 -8.53 -7.71 -1.06
N HIS A 365 -8.74 -6.89 -2.09
CA HIS A 365 -9.73 -7.17 -3.13
C HIS A 365 -9.35 -8.36 -4.02
N ARG A 366 -8.11 -8.41 -4.49
CA ARG A 366 -7.68 -9.48 -5.40
C ARG A 366 -7.50 -10.84 -4.72
N TRP A 367 -7.38 -10.84 -3.40
CA TRP A 367 -7.29 -12.04 -2.59
C TRP A 367 -8.66 -12.52 -2.08
N ASP A 368 -9.73 -11.77 -2.29
CA ASP A 368 -11.02 -11.98 -1.62
C ASP A 368 -10.81 -12.13 -0.10
N HIS A 369 -10.06 -11.18 0.46
CA HIS A 369 -9.54 -11.28 1.81
C HIS A 369 -10.67 -11.29 2.85
N PRO A 370 -10.64 -12.20 3.83
CA PRO A 370 -11.68 -12.30 4.86
C PRO A 370 -11.96 -11.00 5.62
N PHE A 371 -10.99 -10.09 5.71
CA PHE A 371 -11.17 -8.77 6.29
C PHE A 371 -12.28 -7.95 5.60
N LEU A 372 -12.38 -8.01 4.27
CA LEU A 372 -13.44 -7.28 3.53
C LEU A 372 -14.82 -7.87 3.78
N ASN A 373 -14.88 -9.12 4.12
CA ASN A 373 -16.12 -9.87 4.25
C ASN A 373 -16.63 -9.90 5.69
N GLY A 374 -15.92 -9.30 6.65
CA GLY A 374 -16.28 -9.35 8.08
C GLY A 374 -16.62 -10.77 8.55
N GLY A 375 -16.00 -11.80 7.91
CA GLY A 375 -16.39 -13.20 8.02
C GLY A 375 -17.73 -13.55 7.36
N THR A 376 -18.40 -12.60 6.72
CA THR A 376 -19.60 -12.84 5.90
C THR A 376 -19.38 -12.15 4.56
N SER A 377 -19.53 -12.89 3.48
CA SER A 377 -19.42 -12.32 2.13
C SER A 377 -20.29 -11.09 1.99
N ILE A 378 -19.66 -9.95 1.69
CA ILE A 378 -20.38 -8.80 1.15
C ILE A 378 -20.66 -9.18 -0.30
N GLY A 379 -21.83 -9.78 -0.54
CA GLY A 379 -22.32 -10.08 -1.87
C GLY A 379 -22.58 -8.83 -2.68
#